data_35ccb0b9c712c59c550dd94b6b9cbce9
#
_entry.id   35ccb0b9c712c59c550dd94b6b9cbce9
#
_cell.length_a   1.000
_cell.length_b   1.000
_cell.length_c   1.000
_cell.angle_alpha   90.00
_cell.angle_beta   90.00
_cell.angle_gamma   90.00
#
_symmetry.space_group_name_H-M   'P 1'
#
loop_
_entity.id
_entity.type
_entity.pdbx_description
1 polymer ?
#
loop_
_entity_poly.entity_id
_entity_poly.type
_entity_poly.pdbx_seq_one_letter_code
_entity_poly.pdbx_strand_id
1 'polypeptide(L)'
;MALANRQVLVLAADLFEDTELLYPVHRLREEGITVTLAGLDDSPVMGKKGHGPVPLDTGVESVTADSFDALVIPGGFAPDKLRRSPKVLELVRSFDAADKPIAFICHAGWVPISAGILRGRRATSVGAIQDDMVNAGVDWVDEPTVVDNNLISARTPDDLGPWMKALLAALQPA
;
A
#
# COMPACT_ATOMS: atom_id res chain seq x y z
N MET A 1 20.38 14.12 1.37
CA MET A 1 18.99 13.87 0.97
C MET A 1 18.27 13.27 2.19
N ALA A 2 17.24 13.93 2.68
CA ALA A 2 16.60 13.58 3.97
C ALA A 2 15.94 12.19 4.00
N LEU A 3 15.63 11.59 2.84
CA LEU A 3 14.91 10.32 2.70
C LEU A 3 15.82 9.11 2.33
N ALA A 4 17.10 9.33 2.04
CA ALA A 4 18.00 8.28 1.50
C ALA A 4 18.24 7.07 2.43
N ASN A 5 17.89 7.18 3.71
CA ASN A 5 18.04 6.08 4.68
C ASN A 5 16.71 5.38 5.00
N ARG A 6 15.61 5.75 4.32
CA ARG A 6 14.31 5.13 4.56
C ARG A 6 14.20 3.80 3.82
N GLN A 7 13.47 2.88 4.43
CA GLN A 7 13.14 1.56 3.91
C GLN A 7 11.63 1.46 3.71
N VAL A 8 11.16 1.13 2.53
CA VAL A 8 9.72 1.01 2.24
C VAL A 8 9.41 -0.38 1.71
N LEU A 9 8.45 -1.03 2.35
CA LEU A 9 7.89 -2.29 1.89
C LEU A 9 6.75 -2.01 0.91
N VAL A 10 6.80 -2.60 -0.27
CA VAL A 10 5.72 -2.56 -1.26
C VAL A 10 5.20 -3.98 -1.46
N LEU A 11 3.93 -4.21 -1.17
CA LEU A 11 3.30 -5.51 -1.41
C LEU A 11 2.93 -5.66 -2.89
N ALA A 12 3.11 -6.85 -3.42
CA ALA A 12 2.76 -7.17 -4.80
C ALA A 12 2.13 -8.57 -4.91
N ALA A 13 1.17 -8.70 -5.81
CA ALA A 13 0.63 -9.99 -6.23
C ALA A 13 0.13 -9.86 -7.67
N ASP A 14 -0.07 -10.98 -8.37
CA ASP A 14 -0.59 -10.97 -9.73
C ASP A 14 -1.84 -10.14 -9.92
N LEU A 15 -1.94 -9.53 -11.09
CA LEU A 15 -3.01 -8.65 -11.52
C LEU A 15 -3.07 -7.33 -10.72
N PHE A 16 -1.89 -6.85 -10.24
CA PHE A 16 -1.79 -5.51 -9.71
C PHE A 16 -2.15 -4.45 -10.77
N GLU A 17 -2.64 -3.28 -10.36
CA GLU A 17 -2.75 -2.14 -11.30
C GLU A 17 -1.35 -1.64 -11.63
N ASP A 18 -1.00 -1.67 -12.91
CA ASP A 18 0.38 -1.47 -13.40
C ASP A 18 0.99 -0.18 -12.86
N THR A 19 0.28 0.94 -12.99
CA THR A 19 0.79 2.25 -12.54
C THR A 19 0.81 2.41 -11.03
N GLU A 20 -0.09 1.74 -10.30
CA GLU A 20 -0.17 1.81 -8.84
C GLU A 20 0.95 1.04 -8.14
N LEU A 21 1.63 0.11 -8.84
CA LEU A 21 2.85 -0.52 -8.37
C LEU A 21 4.09 0.23 -8.88
N LEU A 22 4.16 0.47 -10.19
CA LEU A 22 5.39 0.96 -10.82
C LEU A 22 5.72 2.39 -10.44
N TYR A 23 4.73 3.30 -10.45
CA TYR A 23 4.95 4.70 -10.13
C TYR A 23 5.48 4.90 -8.70
N PRO A 24 4.88 4.31 -7.64
CA PRO A 24 5.43 4.40 -6.30
C PRO A 24 6.85 3.86 -6.19
N VAL A 25 7.14 2.71 -6.80
CA VAL A 25 8.47 2.11 -6.76
C VAL A 25 9.52 3.03 -7.35
N HIS A 26 9.25 3.57 -8.55
CA HIS A 26 10.18 4.49 -9.20
C HIS A 26 10.30 5.82 -8.45
N ARG A 27 9.19 6.37 -7.98
CA ARG A 27 9.16 7.65 -7.26
C ARG A 27 9.89 7.59 -5.92
N LEU A 28 9.74 6.49 -5.17
CA LEU A 28 10.47 6.26 -3.93
C LEU A 28 11.99 6.10 -4.19
N ARG A 29 12.35 5.32 -5.20
CA ARG A 29 13.76 5.12 -5.58
C ARG A 29 14.42 6.41 -6.06
N GLU A 30 13.69 7.29 -6.75
CA GLU A 30 14.17 8.63 -7.16
C GLU A 30 14.57 9.49 -5.95
N GLU A 31 13.87 9.37 -4.82
CA GLU A 31 14.20 10.04 -3.55
C GLU A 31 15.37 9.37 -2.80
N GLY A 32 15.92 8.29 -3.33
CA GLY A 32 16.99 7.51 -2.70
C GLY A 32 16.51 6.54 -1.62
N ILE A 33 15.20 6.30 -1.54
CA ILE A 33 14.59 5.35 -0.61
C ILE A 33 14.86 3.92 -1.09
N THR A 34 15.23 3.04 -0.16
CA THR A 34 15.32 1.61 -0.45
C THR A 34 13.91 1.01 -0.49
N VAL A 35 13.56 0.38 -1.61
CA VAL A 35 12.26 -0.24 -1.81
C VAL A 35 12.44 -1.75 -1.90
N THR A 36 11.70 -2.46 -1.05
CA THR A 36 11.59 -3.93 -1.08
C THR A 36 10.23 -4.32 -1.62
N LEU A 37 10.19 -5.06 -2.73
CA LEU A 37 9.00 -5.67 -3.30
C LEU A 37 8.80 -7.05 -2.68
N ALA A 38 7.70 -7.25 -1.94
CA ALA A 38 7.39 -8.53 -1.34
C ALA A 38 6.05 -9.08 -1.88
N GLY A 39 6.06 -10.34 -2.29
CA GLY A 39 4.89 -11.07 -2.75
C GLY A 39 4.41 -12.14 -1.80
N LEU A 40 3.36 -12.86 -2.18
CA LEU A 40 2.87 -14.01 -1.40
C LEU A 40 3.91 -15.13 -1.37
N ASP A 41 4.71 -15.24 -2.41
CA ASP A 41 5.92 -16.05 -2.54
C ASP A 41 6.98 -15.28 -3.33
N ASP A 42 8.08 -15.92 -3.71
CA ASP A 42 9.19 -15.30 -4.45
C ASP A 42 8.98 -15.27 -5.98
N SER A 43 7.82 -15.73 -6.47
CA SER A 43 7.54 -15.79 -7.90
C SER A 43 7.30 -14.40 -8.49
N PRO A 44 7.81 -14.11 -9.70
CA PRO A 44 7.52 -12.85 -10.38
C PRO A 44 6.01 -12.68 -10.63
N VAL A 45 5.54 -11.45 -10.58
CA VAL A 45 4.12 -11.10 -10.71
C VAL A 45 3.83 -10.33 -11.99
N MET A 46 2.59 -10.45 -12.49
CA MET A 46 2.11 -9.78 -13.69
C MET A 46 1.10 -8.69 -13.36
N GLY A 47 1.23 -7.53 -14.00
CA GLY A 47 0.22 -6.49 -13.98
C GLY A 47 -1.05 -6.87 -14.73
N LYS A 48 -2.18 -6.28 -14.34
CA LYS A 48 -3.47 -6.56 -14.99
C LYS A 48 -3.57 -6.07 -16.43
N LYS A 49 -2.71 -5.13 -16.83
CA LYS A 49 -2.59 -4.63 -18.21
C LYS A 49 -1.42 -5.27 -18.97
N GLY A 50 -0.79 -6.28 -18.38
CA GLY A 50 0.24 -7.08 -19.02
C GLY A 50 1.67 -6.63 -18.75
N HIS A 51 1.91 -5.67 -17.88
CA HIS A 51 3.27 -5.33 -17.48
C HIS A 51 3.91 -6.44 -16.66
N GLY A 52 5.10 -6.83 -17.00
CA GLY A 52 5.86 -7.86 -16.30
C GLY A 52 6.45 -8.92 -17.24
N PRO A 53 6.98 -10.00 -16.67
CA PRO A 53 7.00 -10.34 -15.23
C PRO A 53 7.87 -9.38 -14.41
N VAL A 54 7.33 -8.89 -13.29
CA VAL A 54 8.06 -8.05 -12.34
C VAL A 54 8.70 -8.96 -11.29
N PRO A 55 10.03 -9.01 -11.19
CA PRO A 55 10.70 -9.80 -10.17
C PRO A 55 10.44 -9.22 -8.78
N LEU A 56 10.27 -10.11 -7.80
CA LEU A 56 10.14 -9.74 -6.40
C LEU A 56 11.48 -9.89 -5.69
N ASP A 57 11.68 -9.08 -4.66
CA ASP A 57 12.89 -9.17 -3.84
C ASP A 57 12.78 -10.31 -2.82
N THR A 58 11.54 -10.63 -2.37
CA THR A 58 11.29 -11.66 -1.35
C THR A 58 9.80 -12.02 -1.23
N GLY A 59 9.50 -13.13 -0.57
CA GLY A 59 8.15 -13.46 -0.09
C GLY A 59 7.84 -12.80 1.26
N VAL A 60 6.56 -12.54 1.53
CA VAL A 60 6.11 -11.85 2.76
C VAL A 60 6.45 -12.61 4.04
N GLU A 61 6.66 -13.92 3.98
CA GLU A 61 7.06 -14.74 5.15
C GLU A 61 8.44 -14.36 5.69
N SER A 62 9.30 -13.77 4.84
CA SER A 62 10.69 -13.42 5.18
C SER A 62 10.85 -11.98 5.68
N VAL A 63 9.76 -11.19 5.79
CA VAL A 63 9.83 -9.78 6.19
C VAL A 63 9.10 -9.51 7.51
N THR A 64 9.56 -8.49 8.23
CA THR A 64 8.92 -7.97 9.44
C THR A 64 8.75 -6.47 9.34
N ALA A 65 7.71 -5.93 9.97
CA ALA A 65 7.40 -4.49 9.93
C ALA A 65 8.51 -3.63 10.54
N ASP A 66 9.29 -4.19 11.47
CA ASP A 66 10.36 -3.45 12.16
C ASP A 66 11.47 -2.98 11.22
N SER A 67 11.68 -3.71 10.12
CA SER A 67 12.73 -3.42 9.13
C SER A 67 12.37 -2.27 8.18
N PHE A 68 11.17 -1.73 8.25
CA PHE A 68 10.67 -0.74 7.29
C PHE A 68 10.08 0.48 7.97
N ASP A 69 10.13 1.63 7.29
CA ASP A 69 9.56 2.90 7.73
C ASP A 69 8.12 3.11 7.25
N ALA A 70 7.72 2.47 6.15
CA ALA A 70 6.37 2.55 5.61
C ALA A 70 5.98 1.31 4.79
N LEU A 71 4.66 1.14 4.60
CA LEU A 71 4.05 0.11 3.79
C LEU A 71 3.26 0.74 2.63
N VAL A 72 3.40 0.17 1.42
CA VAL A 72 2.63 0.55 0.23
C VAL A 72 1.85 -0.65 -0.29
N ILE A 73 0.58 -0.47 -0.57
CA ILE A 73 -0.33 -1.50 -1.07
C ILE A 73 -1.00 -1.00 -2.35
N PRO A 74 -0.57 -1.47 -3.53
CA PRO A 74 -1.22 -1.15 -4.80
C PRO A 74 -2.54 -1.89 -4.97
N GLY A 75 -3.40 -1.37 -5.83
CA GLY A 75 -4.69 -1.96 -6.16
C GLY A 75 -4.64 -2.94 -7.34
N GLY A 76 -5.63 -2.83 -8.22
CA GLY A 76 -5.94 -3.86 -9.21
C GLY A 76 -6.72 -5.01 -8.58
N PHE A 77 -6.45 -6.25 -9.02
CA PHE A 77 -7.02 -7.47 -8.41
C PHE A 77 -6.08 -8.10 -7.36
N ALA A 78 -4.82 -7.63 -7.26
CA ALA A 78 -3.85 -8.09 -6.27
C ALA A 78 -4.37 -8.04 -4.82
N PRO A 79 -5.11 -7.01 -4.37
CA PRO A 79 -5.65 -6.93 -3.01
C PRO A 79 -6.55 -8.11 -2.62
N ASP A 80 -7.29 -8.70 -3.55
CA ASP A 80 -8.08 -9.90 -3.27
C ASP A 80 -7.20 -11.08 -2.86
N LYS A 81 -6.03 -11.22 -3.47
CA LYS A 81 -5.07 -12.25 -3.13
C LYS A 81 -4.36 -11.93 -1.81
N LEU A 82 -3.87 -10.70 -1.67
CA LEU A 82 -3.11 -10.23 -0.51
C LEU A 82 -3.94 -10.33 0.79
N ARG A 83 -5.22 -9.94 0.76
CA ARG A 83 -6.10 -9.96 1.95
C ARG A 83 -6.34 -11.35 2.54
N ARG A 84 -6.07 -12.41 1.78
CA ARG A 84 -6.25 -13.81 2.21
C ARG A 84 -5.02 -14.39 2.91
N SER A 85 -3.88 -13.69 2.87
CA SER A 85 -2.66 -14.11 3.55
C SER A 85 -2.66 -13.64 5.01
N PRO A 86 -2.63 -14.56 5.99
CA PRO A 86 -2.52 -14.18 7.41
C PRO A 86 -1.28 -13.35 7.70
N LYS A 87 -0.17 -13.63 7.01
CA LYS A 87 1.09 -12.89 7.16
C LYS A 87 0.99 -11.45 6.67
N VAL A 88 0.34 -11.21 5.52
CA VAL A 88 0.05 -9.85 5.03
C VAL A 88 -0.78 -9.07 6.06
N LEU A 89 -1.83 -9.70 6.61
CA LEU A 89 -2.68 -9.04 7.61
C LEU A 89 -1.93 -8.76 8.92
N GLU A 90 -1.04 -9.66 9.33
CA GLU A 90 -0.13 -9.44 10.47
C GLU A 90 0.78 -8.24 10.23
N LEU A 91 1.43 -8.15 9.06
CA LEU A 91 2.28 -7.02 8.69
C LEU A 91 1.50 -5.71 8.75
N VAL A 92 0.31 -5.64 8.14
CA VAL A 92 -0.53 -4.43 8.16
C VAL A 92 -0.85 -3.99 9.59
N ARG A 93 -1.26 -4.93 10.46
CA ARG A 93 -1.50 -4.63 11.88
C ARG A 93 -0.25 -4.16 12.61
N SER A 94 0.93 -4.72 12.28
CA SER A 94 2.19 -4.34 12.91
C SER A 94 2.63 -2.93 12.52
N PHE A 95 2.44 -2.55 11.25
CA PHE A 95 2.69 -1.17 10.79
C PHE A 95 1.75 -0.19 11.49
N ASP A 96 0.46 -0.51 11.59
CA ASP A 96 -0.54 0.34 12.24
C ASP A 96 -0.25 0.50 13.75
N ALA A 97 0.05 -0.59 14.45
CA ALA A 97 0.38 -0.57 15.87
C ALA A 97 1.66 0.23 16.20
N ALA A 98 2.57 0.37 15.22
CA ALA A 98 3.79 1.15 15.33
C ALA A 98 3.64 2.60 14.80
N ASP A 99 2.43 3.05 14.47
CA ASP A 99 2.12 4.35 13.84
C ASP A 99 2.96 4.63 12.57
N LYS A 100 3.40 3.58 11.87
CA LYS A 100 4.15 3.70 10.62
C LYS A 100 3.19 3.95 9.45
N PRO A 101 3.55 4.82 8.49
CA PRO A 101 2.71 5.10 7.33
C PRO A 101 2.29 3.85 6.56
N ILE A 102 0.99 3.72 6.30
CA ILE A 102 0.40 2.70 5.43
C ILE A 102 -0.30 3.43 4.29
N ALA A 103 0.28 3.36 3.10
CA ALA A 103 -0.27 3.96 1.89
C ALA A 103 -0.98 2.89 1.05
N PHE A 104 -2.28 3.06 0.79
CA PHE A 104 -3.07 2.14 -0.01
C PHE A 104 -3.95 2.89 -1.02
N ILE A 105 -4.18 2.28 -2.18
CA ILE A 105 -4.89 2.93 -3.27
C ILE A 105 -5.90 1.97 -3.94
N CYS A 106 -7.00 2.52 -4.45
CA CYS A 106 -7.98 1.82 -5.29
C CYS A 106 -8.67 0.67 -4.52
N HIS A 107 -8.59 -0.56 -5.03
CA HIS A 107 -9.11 -1.76 -4.36
C HIS A 107 -8.24 -2.23 -3.17
N ALA A 108 -7.07 -1.62 -2.97
CA ALA A 108 -6.19 -1.99 -1.86
C ALA A 108 -6.83 -1.78 -0.48
N GLY A 109 -7.87 -0.96 -0.37
CA GLY A 109 -8.67 -0.81 0.87
C GLY A 109 -9.18 -2.12 1.46
N TRP A 110 -9.36 -3.17 0.65
CA TRP A 110 -9.74 -4.50 1.14
C TRP A 110 -8.71 -5.11 2.10
N VAL A 111 -7.43 -4.80 1.95
CA VAL A 111 -6.37 -5.38 2.80
C VAL A 111 -6.45 -4.83 4.23
N PRO A 112 -6.43 -3.51 4.47
CA PRO A 112 -6.60 -2.95 5.81
C PRO A 112 -8.00 -3.20 6.39
N ILE A 113 -9.07 -3.36 5.58
CA ILE A 113 -10.38 -3.86 6.05
C ILE A 113 -10.20 -5.24 6.69
N SER A 114 -9.58 -6.19 5.99
CA SER A 114 -9.36 -7.56 6.48
C SER A 114 -8.39 -7.60 7.67
N ALA A 115 -7.45 -6.68 7.76
CA ALA A 115 -6.58 -6.51 8.92
C ALA A 115 -7.31 -5.93 10.15
N GLY A 116 -8.50 -5.32 9.97
CA GLY A 116 -9.33 -4.78 11.06
C GLY A 116 -8.88 -3.41 11.57
N ILE A 117 -8.07 -2.66 10.81
CA ILE A 117 -7.47 -1.39 11.27
C ILE A 117 -8.24 -0.13 10.84
N LEU A 118 -9.32 -0.26 10.04
CA LEU A 118 -10.01 0.89 9.46
C LEU A 118 -11.24 1.37 10.23
N ARG A 119 -11.70 0.65 11.24
CA ARG A 119 -12.91 1.04 11.98
C ARG A 119 -12.74 2.41 12.65
N GLY A 120 -13.66 3.34 12.33
CA GLY A 120 -13.65 4.70 12.85
C GLY A 120 -12.58 5.61 12.23
N ARG A 121 -11.87 5.12 11.21
CA ARG A 121 -10.85 5.90 10.48
C ARG A 121 -11.47 6.57 9.25
N ARG A 122 -10.93 7.74 8.89
CA ARG A 122 -11.29 8.43 7.65
C ARG A 122 -10.39 7.95 6.51
N ALA A 123 -11.00 7.54 5.40
CA ALA A 123 -10.25 7.07 4.24
C ALA A 123 -11.06 7.19 2.94
N THR A 124 -10.36 7.01 1.83
CA THR A 124 -10.95 6.88 0.50
C THR A 124 -10.52 5.59 -0.18
N SER A 125 -11.19 5.25 -1.25
CA SER A 125 -10.90 4.10 -2.12
C SER A 125 -11.52 4.33 -3.50
N VAL A 126 -11.30 3.43 -4.44
CA VAL A 126 -12.15 3.40 -5.64
C VAL A 126 -13.61 3.20 -5.24
N GLY A 127 -14.51 3.91 -5.91
CA GLY A 127 -15.96 3.85 -5.61
C GLY A 127 -16.57 2.44 -5.66
N ALA A 128 -15.94 1.53 -6.41
CA ALA A 128 -16.40 0.14 -6.51
C ALA A 128 -16.40 -0.63 -5.19
N ILE A 129 -15.61 -0.21 -4.20
CA ILE A 129 -15.54 -0.83 -2.88
C ILE A 129 -16.01 0.11 -1.75
N GLN A 130 -16.71 1.19 -2.10
CA GLN A 130 -17.23 2.14 -1.11
C GLN A 130 -18.08 1.46 -0.05
N ASP A 131 -19.00 0.58 -0.47
CA ASP A 131 -19.88 -0.14 0.46
C ASP A 131 -19.10 -1.04 1.41
N ASP A 132 -18.03 -1.69 0.93
CA ASP A 132 -17.14 -2.50 1.76
C ASP A 132 -16.44 -1.65 2.82
N MET A 133 -15.94 -0.46 2.43
CA MET A 133 -15.30 0.49 3.34
C MET A 133 -16.28 0.97 4.41
N VAL A 134 -17.47 1.40 4.01
CA VAL A 134 -18.53 1.87 4.93
C VAL A 134 -18.96 0.75 5.89
N ASN A 135 -19.18 -0.46 5.37
CA ASN A 135 -19.57 -1.62 6.19
C ASN A 135 -18.45 -2.03 7.18
N ALA A 136 -17.18 -1.77 6.85
CA ALA A 136 -16.06 -1.94 7.77
C ALA A 136 -15.97 -0.84 8.85
N GLY A 137 -16.83 0.19 8.79
CA GLY A 137 -16.90 1.28 9.75
C GLY A 137 -15.98 2.45 9.42
N VAL A 138 -15.62 2.63 8.14
CA VAL A 138 -14.80 3.75 7.64
C VAL A 138 -15.70 4.98 7.44
N ASP A 139 -15.21 6.16 7.87
CA ASP A 139 -15.71 7.44 7.39
C ASP A 139 -15.16 7.67 5.97
N TRP A 140 -15.88 7.07 5.00
CA TRP A 140 -15.47 7.10 3.60
C TRP A 140 -15.79 8.43 2.96
N VAL A 141 -14.83 9.02 2.26
CA VAL A 141 -14.99 10.28 1.52
C VAL A 141 -14.45 10.15 0.11
N ASP A 142 -15.09 10.83 -0.83
CA ASP A 142 -14.66 10.90 -2.24
C ASP A 142 -13.67 12.06 -2.43
N GLU A 143 -12.43 11.85 -1.94
CA GLU A 143 -11.35 12.81 -2.10
C GLU A 143 -10.14 12.12 -2.78
N PRO A 144 -9.35 12.85 -3.60
CA PRO A 144 -8.21 12.27 -4.30
C PRO A 144 -7.21 11.55 -3.38
N THR A 145 -6.97 12.15 -2.21
CA THR A 145 -6.07 11.60 -1.21
C THR A 145 -6.57 11.97 0.17
N VAL A 146 -6.63 10.99 1.06
CA VAL A 146 -7.00 11.19 2.46
C VAL A 146 -5.86 10.72 3.34
N VAL A 147 -5.47 11.58 4.28
CA VAL A 147 -4.51 11.26 5.33
C VAL A 147 -5.25 11.28 6.67
N ASP A 148 -5.20 10.17 7.39
CA ASP A 148 -5.72 10.04 8.74
C ASP A 148 -4.64 9.38 9.62
N ASN A 149 -3.92 10.20 10.37
CA ASN A 149 -2.73 9.80 11.11
C ASN A 149 -1.72 9.08 10.21
N ASN A 150 -1.48 7.79 10.45
CA ASN A 150 -0.57 6.94 9.68
C ASN A 150 -1.19 6.35 8.39
N LEU A 151 -2.50 6.49 8.15
CA LEU A 151 -3.15 5.97 6.95
C LEU A 151 -3.17 7.02 5.83
N ILE A 152 -2.75 6.61 4.63
CA ILE A 152 -2.70 7.47 3.43
C ILE A 152 -3.41 6.72 2.31
N SER A 153 -4.62 7.15 1.97
CA SER A 153 -5.45 6.46 0.98
C SER A 153 -5.70 7.30 -0.27
N ALA A 154 -5.93 6.65 -1.41
CA ALA A 154 -6.27 7.29 -2.68
C ALA A 154 -7.25 6.43 -3.49
N ARG A 155 -7.89 7.02 -4.52
CA ARG A 155 -9.00 6.38 -5.25
C ARG A 155 -8.55 5.58 -6.46
N THR A 156 -7.78 6.21 -7.36
CA THR A 156 -7.48 5.69 -8.70
C THR A 156 -6.09 6.13 -9.15
N PRO A 157 -5.57 5.58 -10.26
CA PRO A 157 -4.28 6.04 -10.82
C PRO A 157 -4.18 7.54 -11.09
N ASP A 158 -5.29 8.24 -11.30
CA ASP A 158 -5.28 9.70 -11.49
C ASP A 158 -4.83 10.46 -10.23
N ASP A 159 -4.95 9.82 -9.07
CA ASP A 159 -4.59 10.38 -7.77
C ASP A 159 -3.17 10.01 -7.30
N LEU A 160 -2.39 9.31 -8.11
CA LEU A 160 -1.03 8.84 -7.76
C LEU A 160 -0.09 9.99 -7.33
N GLY A 161 -0.19 11.15 -7.98
CA GLY A 161 0.65 12.31 -7.66
C GLY A 161 0.46 12.82 -6.22
N PRO A 162 -0.76 13.27 -5.84
CA PRO A 162 -1.04 13.71 -4.47
C PRO A 162 -0.83 12.61 -3.43
N TRP A 163 -1.18 11.35 -3.74
CA TRP A 163 -0.96 10.20 -2.86
C TRP A 163 0.52 9.99 -2.51
N MET A 164 1.40 9.97 -3.51
CA MET A 164 2.84 9.82 -3.28
C MET A 164 3.46 11.03 -2.60
N LYS A 165 2.95 12.24 -2.88
CA LYS A 165 3.38 13.45 -2.18
C LYS A 165 3.08 13.36 -0.68
N ALA A 166 1.90 12.84 -0.30
CA ALA A 166 1.52 12.63 1.10
C ALA A 166 2.42 11.58 1.78
N LEU A 167 2.70 10.44 1.11
CA LEU A 167 3.61 9.43 1.64
C LEU A 167 5.02 9.96 1.86
N LEU A 168 5.58 10.68 0.87
CA LEU A 168 6.91 11.28 1.00
C LEU A 168 6.98 12.32 2.12
N ALA A 169 5.89 13.08 2.35
CA ALA A 169 5.81 14.00 3.48
C ALA A 169 5.80 13.27 4.82
N ALA A 170 5.08 12.15 4.93
CA ALA A 170 5.03 11.32 6.14
C ALA A 170 6.37 10.62 6.46
N LEU A 171 7.22 10.42 5.47
CA LEU A 171 8.55 9.83 5.63
C LEU A 171 9.65 10.84 6.00
N GLN A 172 9.36 12.16 5.96
CA GLN A 172 10.33 13.17 6.40
C GLN A 172 10.66 13.00 7.89
N PRO A 173 11.90 13.26 8.29
CA PRO A 173 12.23 13.34 9.72
C PRO A 173 11.40 14.45 10.40
N ALA A 174 10.98 14.18 11.61
CA ALA A 174 10.31 15.17 12.46
C ALA A 174 11.24 16.34 12.81
#